data_1a9488264bfb52bb84b52686cb620a61
#
_entry.id   1a9488264bfb52bb84b52686cb620a61
#
_cell.length_a   1.000
_cell.length_b   1.000
_cell.length_c   1.000
_cell.angle_alpha   90.00
_cell.angle_beta   90.00
_cell.angle_gamma   90.00
#
_symmetry.space_group_name_H-M   'P 1'
#
loop_
_entity.id
_entity.type
_entity.pdbx_description
1 polymer ?
#
loop_
_entity_poly.entity_id
_entity_poly.type
_entity_poly.pdbx_seq_one_letter_code
_entity_poly.pdbx_strand_id
1 'polypeptide(L)'
;KIMCNISLIEIPLKILEKYSTNEYCKKHGVLFPVLCNQKMNAYLKELADICGIKKTLTTHVGRHTFATFALANGVSIESVAKMLGHTNVQMTRHYARVLDRTVIREMSQIKMDLHFSM
;
A
#
# COMPACT_ATOMS: atom_id res chain seq x y z
N LYS A 1 -8.71 17.91 -9.87
CA LYS A 1 -8.08 17.23 -8.73
C LYS A 1 -8.84 15.95 -8.40
N ILE A 2 -8.14 14.82 -8.42
CA ILE A 2 -8.74 13.51 -8.17
C ILE A 2 -8.76 13.28 -6.67
N MET A 3 -9.95 12.94 -6.17
CA MET A 3 -10.11 12.61 -4.76
C MET A 3 -9.73 11.16 -4.51
N CYS A 4 -8.81 10.94 -3.56
CA CYS A 4 -8.41 9.61 -3.13
C CYS A 4 -9.17 9.28 -1.84
N ASN A 5 -10.06 8.29 -1.92
CA ASN A 5 -10.77 7.80 -0.74
C ASN A 5 -10.13 6.48 -0.31
N ILE A 6 -9.55 6.48 0.87
CA ILE A 6 -8.83 5.32 1.40
C ILE A 6 -9.48 4.89 2.72
N SER A 7 -9.97 3.66 2.75
CA SER A 7 -10.43 3.06 3.99
C SER A 7 -9.23 2.55 4.78
N LEU A 8 -9.13 2.97 6.03
CA LEU A 8 -7.97 2.66 6.86
C LEU A 8 -8.21 1.36 7.64
N ILE A 9 -7.23 0.48 7.58
CA ILE A 9 -7.19 -0.72 8.41
C ILE A 9 -6.57 -0.40 9.77
N GLU A 10 -6.37 -1.40 10.62
CA GLU A 10 -5.99 -1.21 12.02
C GLU A 10 -4.70 -0.43 12.23
N ILE A 11 -3.63 -0.78 11.53
CA ILE A 11 -2.31 -0.15 11.73
C ILE A 11 -2.30 1.34 11.39
N PRO A 12 -2.81 1.78 10.22
CA PRO A 12 -2.94 3.21 9.93
C PRO A 12 -3.79 3.97 10.95
N LEU A 13 -4.86 3.37 11.46
CA LEU A 13 -5.70 3.99 12.49
C LEU A 13 -4.92 4.21 13.78
N LYS A 14 -4.09 3.26 14.21
CA LYS A 14 -3.23 3.39 15.38
C LYS A 14 -2.19 4.50 15.19
N ILE A 15 -1.65 4.64 14.00
CA ILE A 15 -0.69 5.72 13.69
C ILE A 15 -1.39 7.09 13.77
N LEU A 16 -2.59 7.22 13.23
CA LEU A 16 -3.38 8.45 13.33
C LEU A 16 -3.66 8.82 14.79
N GLU A 17 -4.04 7.85 15.60
CA GLU A 17 -4.29 8.04 17.02
C GLU A 17 -3.02 8.54 17.75
N LYS A 18 -1.87 7.96 17.43
CA LYS A 18 -0.59 8.36 17.99
C LYS A 18 -0.29 9.85 17.76
N TYR A 19 -0.60 10.37 16.58
CA TYR A 19 -0.34 11.78 16.24
C TYR A 19 -1.50 12.73 16.54
N SER A 20 -2.64 12.22 17.02
CA SER A 20 -3.82 13.04 17.30
C SER A 20 -3.57 14.12 18.37
N THR A 21 -2.64 13.87 19.29
CA THR A 21 -2.27 14.80 20.35
C THR A 21 -0.97 15.55 20.08
N ASN A 22 -0.36 15.35 18.92
CA ASN A 22 0.91 15.99 18.57
C ASN A 22 0.71 17.50 18.37
N GLU A 23 1.49 18.31 19.09
CA GLU A 23 1.37 19.77 19.08
C GLU A 23 1.65 20.38 17.69
N TYR A 24 2.67 19.87 17.01
CA TYR A 24 2.99 20.33 15.66
C TYR A 24 1.82 20.11 14.70
N CYS A 25 1.23 18.92 14.76
CA CYS A 25 0.10 18.55 13.89
C CYS A 25 -1.14 19.42 14.15
N LYS A 26 -1.43 19.69 15.42
CA LYS A 26 -2.53 20.57 15.82
C LYS A 26 -2.31 22.01 15.35
N LYS A 27 -1.10 22.51 15.54
CA LYS A 27 -0.73 23.89 15.16
C LYS A 27 -0.83 24.11 13.66
N HIS A 28 -0.42 23.14 12.85
CA HIS A 28 -0.38 23.26 11.39
C HIS A 28 -1.60 22.66 10.68
N GLY A 29 -2.56 22.09 11.44
CA GLY A 29 -3.76 21.50 10.87
C GLY A 29 -3.48 20.31 9.95
N VAL A 30 -2.49 19.48 10.28
CA VAL A 30 -2.10 18.31 9.50
C VAL A 30 -2.23 17.04 10.34
N LEU A 31 -2.43 15.91 9.66
CA LEU A 31 -2.54 14.61 10.32
C LEU A 31 -1.18 14.10 10.81
N PHE A 32 -0.12 14.36 10.05
CA PHE A 32 1.24 13.93 10.36
C PHE A 32 2.22 15.06 10.13
N PRO A 33 3.39 15.06 10.80
CA PRO A 33 4.48 15.95 10.42
C PRO A 33 4.95 15.55 9.01
N VAL A 34 4.88 16.48 8.07
CA VAL A 34 5.22 16.20 6.68
C VAL A 34 6.58 16.80 6.35
N LEU A 35 7.48 15.95 5.87
CA LEU A 35 8.77 16.35 5.35
C LEU A 35 8.70 16.46 3.82
N CYS A 36 9.56 17.26 3.21
CA CYS A 36 9.67 17.28 1.76
C CYS A 36 10.17 15.91 1.26
N ASN A 37 9.88 15.60 -0.01
CA ASN A 37 10.21 14.29 -0.58
C ASN A 37 11.71 13.96 -0.47
N GLN A 38 12.58 14.92 -0.66
CA GLN A 38 14.03 14.72 -0.55
C GLN A 38 14.43 14.27 0.86
N LYS A 39 13.96 14.98 1.88
CA LYS A 39 14.25 14.63 3.29
C LYS A 39 13.65 13.29 3.67
N MET A 40 12.41 13.04 3.25
CA MET A 40 11.75 11.76 3.52
C MET A 40 12.54 10.60 2.92
N ASN A 41 12.93 10.71 1.66
CA ASN A 41 13.70 9.66 1.00
C ASN A 41 15.10 9.49 1.61
N ALA A 42 15.73 10.58 2.07
CA ALA A 42 17.02 10.52 2.77
C ALA A 42 16.90 9.75 4.08
N TYR A 43 15.86 9.99 4.87
CA TYR A 43 15.60 9.26 6.11
C TYR A 43 15.25 7.80 5.85
N LEU A 44 14.51 7.50 4.80
CA LEU A 44 14.20 6.12 4.41
C LEU A 44 15.49 5.36 4.05
N LYS A 45 16.43 6.01 3.39
CA LYS A 45 17.75 5.44 3.09
C LYS A 45 18.53 5.14 4.37
N GLU A 46 18.53 6.06 5.32
CA GLU A 46 19.15 5.83 6.63
C GLU A 46 18.53 4.64 7.36
N LEU A 47 17.21 4.56 7.37
CA LEU A 47 16.50 3.44 7.99
C LEU A 47 16.85 2.12 7.32
N ALA A 48 16.91 2.10 6.00
CA ALA A 48 17.32 0.91 5.26
C ALA A 48 18.73 0.46 5.62
N ASP A 49 19.66 1.40 5.73
CA ASP A 49 21.06 1.11 6.11
C ASP A 49 21.12 0.54 7.53
N ILE A 50 20.40 1.13 8.49
CA ILE A 50 20.33 0.67 9.87
C ILE A 50 19.76 -0.74 9.97
N CYS A 51 18.72 -1.03 9.18
CA CYS A 51 18.02 -2.32 9.18
C CYS A 51 18.70 -3.39 8.30
N GLY A 52 19.79 -3.06 7.63
CA GLY A 52 20.49 -3.98 6.73
C GLY A 52 19.71 -4.29 5.45
N ILE A 53 18.81 -3.41 5.06
CA ILE A 53 18.04 -3.57 3.82
C ILE A 53 18.86 -3.03 2.66
N LYS A 54 19.19 -3.91 1.70
CA LYS A 54 20.01 -3.54 0.54
C LYS A 54 19.23 -2.82 -0.56
N LYS A 55 17.91 -2.94 -0.56
CA LYS A 55 17.04 -2.28 -1.55
C LYS A 55 16.92 -0.80 -1.24
N THR A 56 16.79 0.01 -2.29
CA THR A 56 16.55 1.44 -2.15
C THR A 56 15.11 1.68 -1.72
N LEU A 57 14.91 2.25 -0.53
CA LEU A 57 13.58 2.61 -0.02
C LEU A 57 13.27 4.06 -0.36
N THR A 58 12.14 4.27 -1.00
CA THR A 58 11.58 5.61 -1.31
C THR A 58 10.08 5.59 -1.04
N THR A 59 9.48 6.77 -0.99
CA THR A 59 8.01 6.88 -0.88
C THR A 59 7.31 6.22 -2.06
N HIS A 60 7.91 6.28 -3.23
CA HIS A 60 7.38 5.64 -4.44
C HIS A 60 7.39 4.11 -4.34
N VAL A 61 8.45 3.55 -3.78
CA VAL A 61 8.54 2.11 -3.48
C VAL A 61 7.47 1.69 -2.49
N GLY A 62 7.22 2.50 -1.45
CA GLY A 62 6.13 2.26 -0.51
C GLY A 62 4.77 2.21 -1.19
N ARG A 63 4.53 3.12 -2.12
CA ARG A 63 3.30 3.16 -2.91
C ARG A 63 3.15 1.90 -3.79
N HIS A 64 4.20 1.45 -4.45
CA HIS A 64 4.21 0.21 -5.22
C HIS A 64 3.96 -1.01 -4.33
N THR A 65 4.60 -1.05 -3.17
CA THR A 65 4.44 -2.14 -2.21
C THR A 65 2.99 -2.23 -1.71
N PHE A 66 2.37 -1.09 -1.43
CA PHE A 66 0.96 -1.06 -1.06
C PHE A 66 0.08 -1.66 -2.15
N ALA A 67 0.29 -1.27 -3.40
CA ALA A 67 -0.48 -1.77 -4.52
C ALA A 67 -0.37 -3.29 -4.68
N THR A 68 0.85 -3.82 -4.65
CA THR A 68 1.08 -5.27 -4.76
C THR A 68 0.52 -6.03 -3.57
N PHE A 69 0.68 -5.50 -2.37
CA PHE A 69 0.13 -6.10 -1.16
C PHE A 69 -1.41 -6.16 -1.19
N ALA A 70 -2.05 -5.06 -1.57
CA ALA A 70 -3.51 -5.00 -1.64
C ALA A 70 -4.05 -5.99 -2.67
N LEU A 71 -3.47 -6.02 -3.87
CA LEU A 71 -3.88 -6.96 -4.92
C LEU A 71 -3.66 -8.41 -4.50
N ALA A 72 -2.55 -8.72 -3.84
CA ALA A 72 -2.26 -10.06 -3.34
C ALA A 72 -3.26 -10.52 -2.26
N ASN A 73 -3.89 -9.58 -1.57
CA ASN A 73 -4.90 -9.86 -0.55
C ASN A 73 -6.34 -9.77 -1.07
N GLY A 74 -6.52 -9.76 -2.38
CA GLY A 74 -7.84 -9.86 -2.99
C GLY A 74 -8.55 -8.53 -3.23
N VAL A 75 -7.88 -7.40 -3.02
CA VAL A 75 -8.46 -6.10 -3.36
C VAL A 75 -8.48 -5.95 -4.88
N SER A 76 -9.60 -5.49 -5.43
CA SER A 76 -9.75 -5.34 -6.88
C SER A 76 -8.81 -4.25 -7.43
N ILE A 77 -8.43 -4.42 -8.71
CA ILE A 77 -7.57 -3.44 -9.38
C ILE A 77 -8.22 -2.06 -9.46
N GLU A 78 -9.55 -2.01 -9.60
CA GLU A 78 -10.31 -0.77 -9.61
C GLU A 78 -10.23 -0.05 -8.26
N SER A 79 -10.35 -0.80 -7.17
CA SER A 79 -10.23 -0.24 -5.82
C SER A 79 -8.83 0.28 -5.56
N VAL A 80 -7.80 -0.48 -5.95
CA VAL A 80 -6.41 -0.04 -5.81
C VAL A 80 -6.16 1.23 -6.61
N ALA A 81 -6.65 1.29 -7.86
CA ALA A 81 -6.52 2.47 -8.69
C ALA A 81 -7.15 3.71 -8.04
N LYS A 82 -8.33 3.57 -7.44
CA LYS A 82 -8.99 4.66 -6.70
C LYS A 82 -8.19 5.11 -5.49
N MET A 83 -7.68 4.18 -4.70
CA MET A 83 -6.88 4.52 -3.52
C MET A 83 -5.57 5.21 -3.89
N LEU A 84 -4.97 4.84 -5.02
CA LEU A 84 -3.76 5.48 -5.52
C LEU A 84 -4.01 6.81 -6.24
N GLY A 85 -5.28 7.13 -6.53
CA GLY A 85 -5.61 8.35 -7.26
C GLY A 85 -5.32 8.27 -8.74
N HIS A 86 -5.28 7.08 -9.32
CA HIS A 86 -5.09 6.89 -10.76
C HIS A 86 -6.34 7.31 -11.52
N THR A 87 -6.17 8.02 -12.64
CA THR A 87 -7.29 8.47 -13.49
C THR A 87 -7.98 7.32 -14.21
N ASN A 88 -7.24 6.24 -14.44
CA ASN A 88 -7.77 5.04 -15.06
C ASN A 88 -7.04 3.79 -14.55
N VAL A 89 -7.62 2.63 -14.80
CA VAL A 89 -7.10 1.33 -14.37
C VAL A 89 -5.78 0.97 -15.08
N GLN A 90 -5.52 1.56 -16.25
CA GLN A 90 -4.30 1.31 -17.04
C GLN A 90 -3.03 1.59 -16.23
N MET A 91 -3.05 2.65 -15.42
CA MET A 91 -1.90 3.02 -14.58
C MET A 91 -1.59 1.98 -13.50
N THR A 92 -2.55 1.12 -13.17
CA THR A 92 -2.40 0.08 -12.15
C THR A 92 -2.10 -1.30 -12.77
N ARG A 93 -2.25 -1.45 -14.08
CA ARG A 93 -2.10 -2.74 -14.78
C ARG A 93 -0.71 -3.36 -14.73
N HIS A 94 0.32 -2.56 -14.48
CA HIS A 94 1.66 -3.14 -14.36
C HIS A 94 1.82 -4.05 -13.13
N TYR A 95 0.81 -4.09 -12.26
CA TYR A 95 0.74 -5.03 -11.14
C TYR A 95 0.00 -6.34 -11.51
N ALA A 96 -0.30 -6.56 -12.79
CA ALA A 96 -1.07 -7.72 -13.26
C ALA A 96 -0.49 -9.08 -12.85
N ARG A 97 0.83 -9.18 -12.72
CA ARG A 97 1.48 -10.41 -12.24
C ARG A 97 0.98 -10.86 -10.87
N VAL A 98 0.68 -9.91 -10.00
CA VAL A 98 0.15 -10.21 -8.66
C VAL A 98 -1.26 -10.77 -8.78
N LEU A 99 -2.09 -10.20 -9.66
CA LEU A 99 -3.43 -10.70 -9.94
C LEU A 99 -3.40 -12.11 -10.49
N ASP A 100 -2.53 -12.39 -11.45
CA ASP A 100 -2.39 -13.72 -12.05
C ASP A 100 -2.03 -14.77 -10.99
N ARG A 101 -1.07 -14.47 -10.13
CA ARG A 101 -0.69 -15.34 -9.01
C ARG A 101 -1.85 -15.56 -8.05
N THR A 102 -2.61 -14.53 -7.77
CA THR A 102 -3.78 -14.59 -6.88
C THR A 102 -4.84 -15.49 -7.49
N VAL A 103 -5.12 -15.36 -8.77
CA VAL A 103 -6.09 -16.21 -9.49
C VAL A 103 -5.65 -17.68 -9.43
N ILE A 104 -4.40 -17.97 -9.71
CA ILE A 104 -3.86 -19.34 -9.67
C ILE A 104 -4.03 -19.93 -8.27
N ARG A 105 -3.71 -19.16 -7.24
CA ARG A 105 -3.84 -19.61 -5.85
C ARG A 105 -5.29 -19.89 -5.48
N GLU A 106 -6.20 -19.00 -5.83
CA GLU A 106 -7.62 -19.15 -5.54
C GLU A 106 -8.23 -20.35 -6.27
N MET A 107 -7.88 -20.54 -7.53
CA MET A 107 -8.37 -21.69 -8.31
C MET A 107 -7.82 -23.01 -7.76
N SER A 108 -6.59 -23.01 -7.27
CA SER A 108 -5.99 -24.18 -6.61
C SER A 108 -6.74 -24.55 -5.35
N GLN A 109 -7.22 -23.59 -4.57
CA GLN A 109 -8.03 -23.83 -3.36
C GLN A 109 -9.37 -24.47 -3.73
N ILE A 110 -10.04 -24.01 -4.77
CA ILE A 110 -11.30 -24.61 -5.24
C ILE A 110 -11.08 -26.08 -5.60
N LYS A 111 -9.98 -26.40 -6.26
CA LYS A 111 -9.64 -27.77 -6.63
C LYS A 111 -9.46 -28.69 -5.41
N MET A 112 -8.94 -28.15 -4.32
CA MET A 112 -8.77 -28.89 -3.06
C MET A 112 -10.10 -29.13 -2.34
N ASP A 113 -11.02 -28.17 -2.42
CA ASP A 113 -12.32 -28.26 -1.76
C ASP A 113 -13.30 -29.16 -2.54
N LEU A 114 -13.11 -29.33 -3.83
CA LEU A 114 -13.93 -30.19 -4.67
C LEU A 114 -13.29 -31.57 -4.83
N HIS A 115 -13.31 -32.33 -3.75
CA HIS A 115 -12.94 -33.74 -3.83
C HIS A 115 -14.06 -34.56 -4.45
N PHE A 116 -13.93 -34.79 -5.74
CA PHE A 116 -14.77 -35.79 -6.38
C PHE A 116 -14.12 -37.16 -6.18
N SER A 117 -14.74 -38.00 -5.38
CA SER A 117 -14.40 -39.40 -5.42
C SER A 117 -14.98 -40.00 -6.71
N MET A 118 -14.14 -40.15 -7.68
CA MET A 118 -14.49 -40.90 -8.87
C MET A 118 -14.07 -42.33 -8.72
#